data_ad0019b75456f6df39118b4fcca806d6
#
_entry.id   ad0019b75456f6df39118b4fcca806d6
#
_cell.length_a   1.000
_cell.length_b   1.000
_cell.length_c   1.000
_cell.angle_alpha   90.00
_cell.angle_beta   90.00
_cell.angle_gamma   90.00
#
_symmetry.space_group_name_H-M   'P 1'
#
loop_
_entity.id
_entity.type
_entity.pdbx_description
1 polymer ?
#
loop_
_entity_poly.entity_id
_entity_poly.type
_entity_poly.pdbx_seq_one_letter_code
_entity_poly.pdbx_strand_id
1 'polypeptide(L)'
;MYRLLFVVLIGIVISCSKEKPTPVVYEPLQPTYVSHRYKDRLTKVQLVARINTFISNADSFIQPKYDVIVYRIFYKTHDYLNNEITASGLVYIPEIERYFLPVVCYQHGTAFQKQEVSSIAADMGYYIPFIMASETGTIVCAADYIGLGFSEGVHHFYHPEEEANAVVDMLGSVQILLNKTYRPLTFNADVFLMGYSQGGHATLAAQRKLETKYPYQFSIKASAPMASWFALEKSAQLNPLKDSISFPFSSAYAFLLNSIQTTQQPYTNLKSIFIPPYDSLTAVLFDGTHTIGEVSTKYPDYFYNTLQPSFKYELRNNPNNLFLKAVKKYDVINDWAPKSPTHFFHSKTDEIAFYDNSEIAYNTFLQKGGNVSLIDIGNYSHFEGNIIAIEKVRDWFYPLIKITPY
;
A
#
# COMPACT_ATOMS: atom_id res chain seq x y z
N MET A 1 -51.75 -64.91 -34.68
CA MET A 1 -51.49 -63.58 -35.23
C MET A 1 -50.94 -62.71 -34.11
N TYR A 2 -49.65 -62.69 -33.96
CA TYR A 2 -48.96 -61.83 -32.94
C TYR A 2 -48.45 -60.59 -33.61
N ARG A 3 -48.91 -59.38 -33.14
CA ARG A 3 -48.37 -58.10 -33.60
C ARG A 3 -47.20 -57.70 -32.65
N LEU A 4 -45.98 -57.62 -33.18
CA LEU A 4 -44.83 -57.04 -32.52
C LEU A 4 -44.98 -55.50 -32.54
N LEU A 5 -44.98 -54.89 -31.36
CA LEU A 5 -44.79 -53.43 -31.19
C LEU A 5 -43.30 -53.13 -31.13
N PHE A 6 -42.76 -52.38 -32.09
CA PHE A 6 -41.44 -51.79 -32.03
C PHE A 6 -41.54 -50.47 -31.25
N VAL A 7 -40.90 -50.43 -30.08
CA VAL A 7 -40.68 -49.18 -29.32
C VAL A 7 -39.35 -48.59 -29.78
N VAL A 8 -39.42 -47.45 -30.49
CA VAL A 8 -38.23 -46.68 -30.89
C VAL A 8 -37.89 -45.75 -29.70
N LEU A 9 -36.79 -46.03 -28.98
CA LEU A 9 -36.20 -45.13 -28.00
C LEU A 9 -35.39 -44.06 -28.72
N ILE A 10 -35.90 -42.84 -28.81
CA ILE A 10 -35.13 -41.67 -29.23
C ILE A 10 -34.26 -41.19 -28.07
N GLY A 11 -32.99 -41.52 -28.08
CA GLY A 11 -32.02 -40.98 -27.16
C GLY A 11 -31.74 -39.51 -27.49
N ILE A 12 -32.20 -38.60 -26.63
CA ILE A 12 -31.80 -37.18 -26.70
C ILE A 12 -30.39 -37.08 -26.19
N VAL A 13 -29.40 -36.94 -27.09
CA VAL A 13 -28.02 -36.56 -26.72
C VAL A 13 -28.02 -35.07 -26.43
N ILE A 14 -28.09 -34.71 -25.14
CA ILE A 14 -27.82 -33.33 -24.71
C ILE A 14 -26.31 -33.11 -24.82
N SER A 15 -25.88 -32.51 -25.94
CA SER A 15 -24.53 -32.01 -26.10
C SER A 15 -24.35 -30.76 -25.20
N CYS A 16 -23.76 -30.92 -24.03
CA CYS A 16 -23.23 -29.80 -23.27
C CYS A 16 -22.02 -29.24 -24.03
N SER A 17 -22.23 -28.27 -24.87
CA SER A 17 -21.14 -27.43 -25.37
C SER A 17 -20.63 -26.60 -24.23
N LYS A 18 -19.48 -26.98 -23.62
CA LYS A 18 -18.74 -26.09 -22.77
C LYS A 18 -18.29 -24.90 -23.61
N GLU A 19 -18.96 -23.75 -23.45
CA GLU A 19 -18.46 -22.50 -24.03
C GLU A 19 -17.00 -22.35 -23.59
N LYS A 20 -16.11 -22.20 -24.55
CA LYS A 20 -14.72 -21.88 -24.26
C LYS A 20 -14.73 -20.52 -23.57
N PRO A 21 -14.08 -20.35 -22.40
CA PRO A 21 -14.02 -19.05 -21.77
C PRO A 21 -13.43 -18.04 -22.76
N THR A 22 -14.10 -16.91 -22.91
CA THR A 22 -13.62 -15.79 -23.72
C THR A 22 -12.24 -15.40 -23.21
N PRO A 23 -11.21 -15.29 -24.06
CA PRO A 23 -9.89 -14.90 -23.62
C PRO A 23 -9.95 -13.53 -22.97
N VAL A 24 -9.42 -13.43 -21.76
CA VAL A 24 -9.30 -12.15 -21.04
C VAL A 24 -8.24 -11.33 -21.76
N VAL A 25 -8.64 -10.21 -22.35
CA VAL A 25 -7.71 -9.24 -22.95
C VAL A 25 -7.25 -8.29 -21.85
N TYR A 26 -5.95 -8.26 -21.56
CA TYR A 26 -5.35 -7.32 -20.64
C TYR A 26 -4.86 -6.10 -21.41
N GLU A 27 -5.37 -4.93 -21.06
CA GLU A 27 -4.89 -3.68 -21.63
C GLU A 27 -3.57 -3.26 -20.95
N PRO A 28 -2.57 -2.78 -21.69
CA PRO A 28 -1.34 -2.29 -21.11
C PRO A 28 -1.60 -1.01 -20.31
N LEU A 29 -0.82 -0.82 -19.22
CA LEU A 29 -0.81 0.43 -18.48
C LEU A 29 -0.42 1.58 -19.42
N GLN A 30 -1.28 2.57 -19.53
CA GLN A 30 -1.03 3.72 -20.40
C GLN A 30 0.05 4.63 -19.79
N PRO A 31 0.81 5.37 -20.59
CA PRO A 31 1.75 6.35 -20.10
C PRO A 31 1.06 7.44 -19.28
N THR A 32 1.45 7.57 -18.03
CA THR A 32 0.83 8.50 -17.06
C THR A 32 1.69 9.74 -16.79
N TYR A 33 2.93 9.76 -17.25
CA TYR A 33 3.90 10.83 -17.02
C TYR A 33 3.42 12.20 -17.51
N VAL A 34 3.52 13.23 -16.65
CA VAL A 34 3.22 14.62 -16.96
C VAL A 34 4.53 15.46 -17.04
N SER A 35 5.27 15.51 -15.93
CA SER A 35 6.50 16.30 -15.84
C SER A 35 7.41 15.81 -14.72
N HIS A 36 8.62 16.36 -14.67
CA HIS A 36 9.54 16.12 -13.56
C HIS A 36 10.30 17.39 -13.18
N ARG A 37 10.84 17.38 -11.95
CA ARG A 37 11.78 18.40 -11.46
C ARG A 37 12.91 17.71 -10.71
N TYR A 38 14.14 18.20 -10.89
CA TYR A 38 15.25 17.81 -10.03
C TYR A 38 14.90 18.13 -8.57
N LYS A 39 15.13 17.17 -7.67
CA LYS A 39 14.88 17.34 -6.22
C LYS A 39 16.21 17.38 -5.46
N ASP A 40 17.07 16.37 -5.63
CA ASP A 40 18.27 16.21 -4.81
C ASP A 40 19.28 15.27 -5.49
N ARG A 41 20.50 15.27 -4.99
CA ARG A 41 21.55 14.30 -5.29
C ARG A 41 22.43 14.11 -4.05
N LEU A 42 22.57 12.88 -3.62
CA LEU A 42 23.49 12.53 -2.54
C LEU A 42 24.57 11.58 -3.04
N THR A 43 25.82 11.92 -2.74
CA THR A 43 26.92 10.96 -2.83
C THR A 43 26.81 9.93 -1.71
N LYS A 44 27.48 8.80 -1.86
CA LYS A 44 27.56 7.74 -0.84
C LYS A 44 27.95 8.30 0.52
N VAL A 45 28.96 9.18 0.58
CA VAL A 45 29.45 9.80 1.82
C VAL A 45 28.40 10.74 2.43
N GLN A 46 27.75 11.56 1.59
CA GLN A 46 26.69 12.45 2.06
C GLN A 46 25.47 11.67 2.59
N LEU A 47 25.13 10.54 1.96
CA LEU A 47 24.04 9.69 2.43
C LEU A 47 24.31 9.17 3.85
N VAL A 48 25.49 8.58 4.10
CA VAL A 48 25.88 8.12 5.43
C VAL A 48 25.83 9.26 6.45
N ALA A 49 26.37 10.43 6.09
CA ALA A 49 26.36 11.60 6.98
C ALA A 49 24.93 12.06 7.31
N ARG A 50 24.01 12.02 6.35
CA ARG A 50 22.59 12.37 6.57
C ARG A 50 21.89 11.35 7.46
N ILE A 51 22.09 10.06 7.22
CA ILE A 51 21.47 9.01 8.05
C ILE A 51 21.99 9.07 9.50
N ASN A 52 23.27 9.40 9.72
CA ASN A 52 23.82 9.60 11.07
C ASN A 52 23.16 10.72 11.87
N THR A 53 22.38 11.62 11.23
CA THR A 53 21.58 12.60 11.98
C THR A 53 20.30 12.00 12.59
N PHE A 54 19.88 10.81 12.15
CA PHE A 54 18.70 10.10 12.65
C PHE A 54 19.07 8.86 13.46
N ILE A 55 20.11 8.13 13.03
CA ILE A 55 20.54 6.88 13.65
C ILE A 55 22.05 6.96 13.89
N SER A 56 22.49 6.81 15.13
CA SER A 56 23.91 6.77 15.46
C SER A 56 24.60 5.56 14.82
N ASN A 57 25.81 5.75 14.29
CA ASN A 57 26.60 4.72 13.61
C ASN A 57 25.91 4.11 12.37
N ALA A 58 25.31 4.95 11.53
CA ALA A 58 24.65 4.52 10.31
C ALA A 58 25.55 3.69 9.39
N ASP A 59 26.85 3.96 9.36
CA ASP A 59 27.87 3.21 8.62
C ASP A 59 27.99 1.73 9.02
N SER A 60 27.50 1.34 10.20
CA SER A 60 27.37 -0.06 10.59
C SER A 60 26.15 -0.77 9.97
N PHE A 61 25.14 -0.01 9.54
CA PHE A 61 23.87 -0.54 9.03
C PHE A 61 23.72 -0.41 7.52
N ILE A 62 24.32 0.63 6.91
CA ILE A 62 24.21 0.91 5.48
C ILE A 62 25.59 0.89 4.80
N GLN A 63 25.62 0.32 3.60
CA GLN A 63 26.84 0.23 2.78
C GLN A 63 26.57 0.75 1.37
N PRO A 64 26.46 2.09 1.18
CA PRO A 64 26.17 2.71 -0.09
C PRO A 64 27.22 2.39 -1.16
N LYS A 65 26.78 1.93 -2.32
CA LYS A 65 27.65 1.59 -3.48
C LYS A 65 27.58 2.62 -4.58
N TYR A 66 26.43 3.26 -4.73
CA TYR A 66 26.14 4.21 -5.80
C TYR A 66 25.73 5.56 -5.23
N ASP A 67 26.15 6.64 -5.87
CA ASP A 67 25.55 7.94 -5.71
C ASP A 67 24.13 7.90 -6.27
N VAL A 68 23.22 8.71 -5.76
CA VAL A 68 21.82 8.67 -6.16
C VAL A 68 21.31 10.07 -6.47
N ILE A 69 20.67 10.21 -7.62
CA ILE A 69 19.95 11.43 -8.01
C ILE A 69 18.46 11.23 -7.85
N VAL A 70 17.73 12.26 -7.43
CA VAL A 70 16.30 12.20 -7.17
C VAL A 70 15.55 13.23 -8.00
N TYR A 71 14.49 12.76 -8.64
CA TYR A 71 13.54 13.61 -9.33
C TYR A 71 12.17 13.51 -8.68
N ARG A 72 11.52 14.64 -8.47
CA ARG A 72 10.09 14.68 -8.24
C ARG A 72 9.41 14.53 -9.59
N ILE A 73 8.43 13.62 -9.66
CA ILE A 73 7.61 13.44 -10.86
C ILE A 73 6.16 13.82 -10.59
N PHE A 74 5.49 14.20 -11.67
CA PHE A 74 4.05 14.41 -11.72
C PHE A 74 3.49 13.46 -12.77
N TYR A 75 2.40 12.79 -12.42
CA TYR A 75 1.78 11.79 -13.29
C TYR A 75 0.26 11.82 -13.13
N LYS A 76 -0.46 11.29 -14.14
CA LYS A 76 -1.90 11.12 -14.09
C LYS A 76 -2.27 9.85 -13.35
N THR A 77 -3.31 9.94 -12.55
CA THR A 77 -3.92 8.83 -11.81
C THR A 77 -5.43 9.08 -11.66
N HIS A 78 -6.14 8.20 -10.98
CA HIS A 78 -7.58 8.31 -10.78
C HIS A 78 -7.94 8.22 -9.31
N ASP A 79 -8.83 9.11 -8.87
CA ASP A 79 -9.43 9.08 -7.54
C ASP A 79 -10.48 7.95 -7.39
N TYR A 80 -11.09 7.84 -6.20
CA TYR A 80 -12.11 6.82 -5.92
C TYR A 80 -13.41 6.99 -6.73
N LEU A 81 -13.67 8.15 -7.32
CA LEU A 81 -14.77 8.43 -8.24
C LEU A 81 -14.39 8.20 -9.71
N ASN A 82 -13.16 7.73 -9.96
CA ASN A 82 -12.59 7.56 -11.28
C ASN A 82 -12.39 8.88 -12.05
N ASN A 83 -12.23 10.00 -11.36
CA ASN A 83 -11.80 11.25 -11.97
C ASN A 83 -10.29 11.23 -12.19
N GLU A 84 -9.83 11.64 -13.39
CA GLU A 84 -8.41 11.81 -13.65
C GLU A 84 -7.88 13.03 -12.87
N ILE A 85 -6.81 12.80 -12.10
CA ILE A 85 -6.13 13.82 -11.32
C ILE A 85 -4.62 13.76 -11.54
N THR A 86 -3.90 14.82 -11.13
CA THR A 86 -2.44 14.82 -11.11
C THR A 86 -1.94 14.44 -9.73
N ALA A 87 -1.07 13.42 -9.68
CA ALA A 87 -0.38 13.00 -8.46
C ALA A 87 1.13 13.27 -8.55
N SER A 88 1.81 13.16 -7.42
CA SER A 88 3.25 13.36 -7.29
C SER A 88 3.94 12.23 -6.55
N GLY A 89 5.27 12.19 -6.66
CA GLY A 89 6.14 11.27 -5.96
C GLY A 89 7.60 11.49 -6.32
N LEU A 90 8.47 10.66 -5.76
CA LEU A 90 9.91 10.71 -6.01
C LEU A 90 10.41 9.47 -6.74
N VAL A 91 11.32 9.68 -7.67
CA VAL A 91 12.11 8.61 -8.30
C VAL A 91 13.57 8.81 -7.96
N TYR A 92 14.16 7.82 -7.32
CA TYR A 92 15.56 7.74 -6.93
C TYR A 92 16.29 6.88 -7.95
N ILE A 93 17.31 7.44 -8.60
CA ILE A 93 18.02 6.79 -9.69
C ILE A 93 19.49 6.63 -9.27
N PRO A 94 20.03 5.40 -9.16
CA PRO A 94 21.45 5.19 -8.90
C PRO A 94 22.27 5.72 -10.07
N GLU A 95 23.40 6.36 -9.78
CA GLU A 95 24.33 6.83 -10.82
C GLU A 95 25.21 5.67 -11.31
N ILE A 96 24.64 4.91 -12.20
CA ILE A 96 25.23 3.79 -12.93
C ILE A 96 24.88 3.97 -14.42
N GLU A 97 25.70 3.50 -15.32
CA GLU A 97 25.49 3.70 -16.75
C GLU A 97 25.36 2.38 -17.51
N ARG A 98 24.47 2.38 -18.54
CA ARG A 98 24.27 1.27 -19.48
C ARG A 98 23.83 -0.03 -18.83
N TYR A 99 22.77 0.05 -18.01
CA TYR A 99 22.19 -1.11 -17.35
C TYR A 99 20.69 -1.20 -17.53
N PHE A 100 20.20 -2.46 -17.55
CA PHE A 100 18.81 -2.80 -17.30
C PHE A 100 18.61 -2.92 -15.79
N LEU A 101 17.73 -2.11 -15.24
CA LEU A 101 17.50 -2.02 -13.80
C LEU A 101 16.07 -2.43 -13.41
N PRO A 102 15.89 -3.18 -12.32
CA PRO A 102 14.59 -3.34 -11.70
C PRO A 102 14.16 -2.07 -10.96
N VAL A 103 12.87 -2.01 -10.63
CA VAL A 103 12.29 -0.95 -9.79
C VAL A 103 11.86 -1.51 -8.46
N VAL A 104 12.23 -0.86 -7.36
CA VAL A 104 11.62 -1.02 -6.04
C VAL A 104 10.56 0.07 -5.87
N CYS A 105 9.31 -0.31 -5.64
CA CYS A 105 8.27 0.61 -5.22
C CYS A 105 8.21 0.62 -3.69
N TYR A 106 8.53 1.75 -3.10
CA TYR A 106 8.48 2.01 -1.67
C TYR A 106 7.20 2.76 -1.32
N GLN A 107 6.41 2.23 -0.42
CA GLN A 107 5.19 2.81 0.08
C GLN A 107 5.40 3.33 1.49
N HIS A 108 5.25 4.65 1.67
CA HIS A 108 5.44 5.31 2.97
C HIS A 108 4.30 5.01 3.97
N GLY A 109 4.57 5.23 5.25
CA GLY A 109 3.59 5.10 6.32
C GLY A 109 2.57 6.25 6.35
N THR A 110 1.78 6.31 7.43
CA THR A 110 0.70 7.29 7.59
C THR A 110 1.21 8.73 7.59
N ALA A 111 0.53 9.59 6.82
CA ALA A 111 0.68 11.04 6.83
C ALA A 111 -0.71 11.68 6.88
N PHE A 112 -0.88 12.73 7.71
CA PHE A 112 -2.14 13.48 7.80
C PHE A 112 -2.06 14.78 7.02
N GLN A 113 -0.90 15.43 7.05
CA GLN A 113 -0.64 16.69 6.36
C GLN A 113 0.02 16.44 5.01
N LYS A 114 -0.33 17.24 4.01
CA LYS A 114 0.28 17.17 2.66
C LYS A 114 1.80 17.29 2.68
N GLN A 115 2.36 17.98 3.66
CA GLN A 115 3.79 18.21 3.81
C GLN A 115 4.55 17.04 4.48
N GLU A 116 3.85 16.09 5.08
CA GLU A 116 4.44 14.96 5.82
C GLU A 116 4.85 13.78 4.89
N VAL A 117 5.23 14.07 3.66
CA VAL A 117 5.66 13.05 2.69
C VAL A 117 7.01 13.38 2.06
N SER A 118 7.67 12.35 1.55
CA SER A 118 9.06 12.40 1.06
C SER A 118 9.29 13.42 -0.05
N SER A 119 8.31 13.74 -0.89
CA SER A 119 8.49 14.74 -1.94
C SER A 119 8.66 16.15 -1.38
N ILE A 120 8.24 16.41 -0.13
CA ILE A 120 8.35 17.70 0.55
C ILE A 120 9.33 17.59 1.72
N ALA A 121 9.06 16.74 2.70
CA ALA A 121 9.89 16.54 3.89
C ALA A 121 11.15 15.71 3.59
N ALA A 122 12.19 15.88 4.41
CA ALA A 122 13.42 15.08 4.37
C ALA A 122 13.58 14.35 5.72
N ASP A 123 12.70 13.40 5.96
CA ASP A 123 12.69 12.51 7.13
C ASP A 123 13.26 11.12 6.80
N MET A 124 13.13 10.15 7.69
CA MET A 124 13.57 8.78 7.42
C MET A 124 12.85 8.13 6.23
N GLY A 125 11.57 8.45 6.00
CA GLY A 125 10.83 8.00 4.83
C GLY A 125 11.45 8.48 3.51
N TYR A 126 12.06 9.66 3.51
CA TYR A 126 12.84 10.19 2.38
C TYR A 126 14.17 9.45 2.18
N TYR A 127 14.84 9.02 3.25
CA TYR A 127 16.17 8.39 3.15
C TYR A 127 16.12 6.89 2.92
N ILE A 128 15.06 6.17 3.31
CA ILE A 128 14.93 4.73 3.03
C ILE A 128 15.05 4.41 1.53
N PRO A 129 14.35 5.10 0.61
CA PRO A 129 14.55 4.93 -0.83
C PRO A 129 15.96 5.25 -1.32
N PHE A 130 16.64 6.24 -0.72
CA PHE A 130 18.06 6.51 -1.03
C PHE A 130 18.95 5.33 -0.68
N ILE A 131 18.76 4.75 0.53
CA ILE A 131 19.52 3.58 0.99
C ILE A 131 19.31 2.42 0.01
N MET A 132 18.05 2.11 -0.31
CA MET A 132 17.71 1.03 -1.25
C MET A 132 18.36 1.25 -2.62
N ALA A 133 18.21 2.43 -3.22
CA ALA A 133 18.80 2.73 -4.53
C ALA A 133 20.34 2.66 -4.49
N SER A 134 20.96 3.22 -3.45
CA SER A 134 22.42 3.29 -3.32
C SER A 134 23.08 1.95 -3.05
N GLU A 135 22.47 1.09 -2.24
CA GLU A 135 23.04 -0.22 -1.91
C GLU A 135 22.79 -1.26 -2.99
N THR A 136 21.60 -1.25 -3.59
CA THR A 136 21.17 -2.32 -4.51
C THR A 136 21.39 -1.99 -5.97
N GLY A 137 21.56 -0.72 -6.34
CA GLY A 137 21.64 -0.27 -7.73
C GLY A 137 20.28 -0.29 -8.45
N THR A 138 19.16 -0.35 -7.74
CA THR A 138 17.82 -0.31 -8.31
C THR A 138 17.31 1.11 -8.45
N ILE A 139 16.38 1.33 -9.37
CA ILE A 139 15.54 2.52 -9.35
C ILE A 139 14.55 2.36 -8.21
N VAL A 140 14.28 3.42 -7.42
CA VAL A 140 13.25 3.36 -6.38
C VAL A 140 12.18 4.41 -6.65
N CYS A 141 10.91 4.01 -6.62
CA CYS A 141 9.76 4.87 -6.74
C CYS A 141 9.06 5.01 -5.39
N ALA A 142 8.73 6.23 -4.99
CA ALA A 142 7.97 6.53 -3.77
C ALA A 142 6.83 7.49 -4.12
N ALA A 143 5.60 6.97 -4.24
CA ALA A 143 4.42 7.78 -4.49
C ALA A 143 4.01 8.52 -3.21
N ASP A 144 3.54 9.78 -3.34
CA ASP A 144 3.04 10.57 -2.20
C ASP A 144 1.62 10.16 -1.75
N TYR A 145 0.94 9.30 -2.49
CA TYR A 145 -0.49 9.01 -2.49
C TYR A 145 -1.36 10.21 -2.92
N ILE A 146 -2.61 9.90 -3.25
CA ILE A 146 -3.61 10.91 -3.62
C ILE A 146 -3.89 11.81 -2.42
N GLY A 147 -3.95 13.13 -2.65
CA GLY A 147 -4.20 14.13 -1.62
C GLY A 147 -2.99 14.53 -0.78
N LEU A 148 -1.83 13.87 -0.94
CA LEU A 148 -0.60 14.18 -0.24
C LEU A 148 0.46 14.77 -1.19
N GLY A 149 1.50 15.39 -0.64
CA GLY A 149 2.56 16.05 -1.41
C GLY A 149 2.01 17.16 -2.31
N PHE A 150 2.28 17.04 -3.60
CA PHE A 150 1.73 17.93 -4.65
C PHE A 150 0.54 17.29 -5.38
N SER A 151 0.02 16.18 -4.89
CA SER A 151 -1.15 15.52 -5.48
C SER A 151 -2.42 16.32 -5.24
N GLU A 152 -3.31 16.30 -6.23
CA GLU A 152 -4.65 16.87 -6.11
C GLU A 152 -5.53 16.01 -5.18
N GLY A 153 -6.67 16.57 -4.76
CA GLY A 153 -7.65 15.88 -3.92
C GLY A 153 -7.33 15.88 -2.43
N VAL A 154 -7.99 15.01 -1.71
CA VAL A 154 -7.85 14.75 -0.27
C VAL A 154 -7.41 13.30 -0.09
N HIS A 155 -6.57 13.04 0.92
CA HIS A 155 -6.11 11.68 1.20
C HIS A 155 -7.21 10.87 1.89
N HIS A 156 -7.58 9.75 1.28
CA HIS A 156 -8.51 8.78 1.86
C HIS A 156 -7.70 7.62 2.46
N PHE A 157 -7.50 7.70 3.76
CA PHE A 157 -6.67 6.78 4.53
C PHE A 157 -7.10 5.31 4.34
N TYR A 158 -6.17 4.45 3.98
CA TYR A 158 -6.38 3.02 3.68
C TYR A 158 -7.35 2.74 2.52
N HIS A 159 -7.60 3.68 1.61
CA HIS A 159 -8.44 3.40 0.45
C HIS A 159 -7.67 2.58 -0.61
N PRO A 160 -7.98 1.28 -0.79
CA PRO A 160 -7.09 0.36 -1.51
C PRO A 160 -6.92 0.69 -2.99
N GLU A 161 -7.97 1.20 -3.66
CA GLU A 161 -7.86 1.54 -5.09
C GLU A 161 -7.04 2.82 -5.30
N GLU A 162 -7.18 3.84 -4.44
CA GLU A 162 -6.39 5.07 -4.55
C GLU A 162 -4.91 4.83 -4.24
N GLU A 163 -4.61 4.03 -3.20
CA GLU A 163 -3.24 3.64 -2.91
C GLU A 163 -2.62 2.84 -4.07
N ALA A 164 -3.36 1.86 -4.60
CA ALA A 164 -2.90 1.07 -5.74
C ALA A 164 -2.73 1.92 -7.01
N ASN A 165 -3.66 2.85 -7.29
CA ASN A 165 -3.59 3.77 -8.42
C ASN A 165 -2.32 4.62 -8.34
N ALA A 166 -2.08 5.28 -7.21
CA ALA A 166 -0.91 6.13 -7.02
C ALA A 166 0.41 5.39 -7.29
N VAL A 167 0.56 4.16 -6.76
CA VAL A 167 1.79 3.37 -6.93
C VAL A 167 1.96 2.86 -8.36
N VAL A 168 0.91 2.27 -8.94
CA VAL A 168 0.99 1.61 -10.25
C VAL A 168 1.12 2.64 -11.37
N ASP A 169 0.37 3.75 -11.30
CA ASP A 169 0.42 4.78 -12.32
C ASP A 169 1.77 5.53 -12.28
N MET A 170 2.37 5.69 -11.09
CA MET A 170 3.74 6.19 -10.98
C MET A 170 4.76 5.25 -11.64
N LEU A 171 4.64 3.93 -11.42
CA LEU A 171 5.51 2.94 -12.04
C LEU A 171 5.48 3.03 -13.57
N GLY A 172 4.31 3.29 -14.17
CA GLY A 172 4.16 3.52 -15.61
C GLY A 172 4.93 4.72 -16.15
N SER A 173 5.33 5.65 -15.29
CA SER A 173 6.07 6.88 -15.67
C SER A 173 7.59 6.72 -15.66
N VAL A 174 8.14 5.65 -15.06
CA VAL A 174 9.60 5.49 -14.83
C VAL A 174 10.40 5.52 -16.10
N GLN A 175 10.07 4.70 -17.10
CA GLN A 175 10.84 4.63 -18.34
C GLN A 175 10.81 5.95 -19.11
N ILE A 176 9.69 6.67 -19.05
CA ILE A 176 9.57 7.99 -19.68
C ILE A 176 10.49 8.99 -18.98
N LEU A 177 10.55 8.98 -17.65
CA LEU A 177 11.47 9.81 -16.88
C LEU A 177 12.93 9.54 -17.27
N LEU A 178 13.35 8.26 -17.34
CA LEU A 178 14.72 7.89 -17.73
C LEU A 178 15.06 8.48 -19.10
N ASN A 179 14.17 8.36 -20.08
CA ASN A 179 14.36 8.92 -21.41
C ASN A 179 14.41 10.45 -21.39
N LYS A 180 13.56 11.11 -20.60
CA LYS A 180 13.52 12.58 -20.49
C LYS A 180 14.73 13.18 -19.76
N THR A 181 15.36 12.40 -18.88
CA THR A 181 16.58 12.82 -18.16
C THR A 181 17.86 12.38 -18.87
N TYR A 182 17.75 11.84 -20.10
CA TYR A 182 18.88 11.35 -20.91
C TYR A 182 19.76 10.34 -20.17
N ARG A 183 19.16 9.54 -19.28
CA ARG A 183 19.87 8.47 -18.57
C ARG A 183 20.00 7.25 -19.48
N PRO A 184 21.22 6.71 -19.68
CA PRO A 184 21.44 5.49 -20.45
C PRO A 184 21.06 4.26 -19.61
N LEU A 185 19.82 4.23 -19.13
CA LEU A 185 19.24 3.19 -18.28
C LEU A 185 17.93 2.72 -18.87
N THR A 186 17.61 1.45 -18.68
CA THR A 186 16.32 0.87 -19.07
C THR A 186 15.70 0.14 -17.89
N PHE A 187 14.43 0.40 -17.64
CA PHE A 187 13.62 -0.39 -16.72
C PHE A 187 13.35 -1.77 -17.35
N ASN A 188 13.75 -2.84 -16.66
CA ASN A 188 13.64 -4.22 -17.17
C ASN A 188 12.31 -4.91 -16.88
N ALA A 189 11.31 -4.16 -16.40
CA ALA A 189 9.99 -4.63 -15.95
C ALA A 189 9.98 -5.51 -14.69
N ASP A 190 11.12 -5.78 -14.07
CA ASP A 190 11.21 -6.46 -12.77
C ASP A 190 10.86 -5.48 -11.64
N VAL A 191 9.89 -5.85 -10.81
CA VAL A 191 9.35 -5.00 -9.75
C VAL A 191 9.49 -5.68 -8.39
N PHE A 192 9.90 -4.89 -7.40
CA PHE A 192 9.87 -5.22 -5.98
C PHE A 192 8.93 -4.24 -5.28
N LEU A 193 8.13 -4.72 -4.35
CA LEU A 193 7.17 -3.91 -3.62
C LEU A 193 7.47 -3.97 -2.12
N MET A 194 7.51 -2.83 -1.42
CA MET A 194 7.72 -2.81 0.02
C MET A 194 7.08 -1.59 0.68
N GLY A 195 6.54 -1.77 1.87
CA GLY A 195 6.01 -0.67 2.66
C GLY A 195 5.60 -1.11 4.05
N TYR A 196 5.68 -0.20 5.02
CA TYR A 196 5.41 -0.43 6.43
C TYR A 196 4.17 0.36 6.88
N SER A 197 3.43 -0.17 7.84
CA SER A 197 2.21 0.48 8.38
C SER A 197 1.19 0.71 7.25
N GLN A 198 0.66 1.91 7.04
CA GLN A 198 -0.19 2.20 5.87
C GLN A 198 0.50 1.76 4.57
N GLY A 199 1.82 1.94 4.46
CA GLY A 199 2.57 1.49 3.29
C GLY A 199 2.51 -0.02 3.05
N GLY A 200 2.33 -0.83 4.09
CA GLY A 200 2.10 -2.27 3.94
C GLY A 200 0.78 -2.58 3.24
N HIS A 201 -0.28 -1.87 3.57
CA HIS A 201 -1.58 -1.98 2.91
C HIS A 201 -1.49 -1.53 1.44
N ALA A 202 -0.88 -0.37 1.19
CA ALA A 202 -0.65 0.13 -0.16
C ALA A 202 0.20 -0.83 -1.01
N THR A 203 1.20 -1.48 -0.40
CA THR A 203 2.01 -2.53 -1.04
C THR A 203 1.14 -3.68 -1.52
N LEU A 204 0.26 -4.19 -0.67
CA LEU A 204 -0.60 -5.31 -1.02
C LEU A 204 -1.68 -4.92 -2.03
N ALA A 205 -2.22 -3.71 -1.92
CA ALA A 205 -3.18 -3.15 -2.88
C ALA A 205 -2.54 -2.98 -4.28
N ALA A 206 -1.32 -2.44 -4.35
CA ALA A 206 -0.56 -2.29 -5.59
C ALA A 206 -0.22 -3.66 -6.21
N GLN A 207 0.21 -4.64 -5.40
CA GLN A 207 0.47 -6.01 -5.87
C GLN A 207 -0.79 -6.62 -6.49
N ARG A 208 -1.93 -6.54 -5.79
CA ARG A 208 -3.22 -7.02 -6.31
C ARG A 208 -3.51 -6.42 -7.67
N LYS A 209 -3.36 -5.11 -7.84
CA LYS A 209 -3.62 -4.41 -9.10
C LYS A 209 -2.65 -4.85 -10.20
N LEU A 210 -1.36 -4.94 -9.92
CA LEU A 210 -0.36 -5.41 -10.88
C LEU A 210 -0.64 -6.85 -11.34
N GLU A 211 -0.89 -7.77 -10.40
CA GLU A 211 -1.14 -9.18 -10.72
C GLU A 211 -2.49 -9.43 -11.43
N THR A 212 -3.50 -8.60 -11.18
CA THR A 212 -4.84 -8.81 -11.73
C THR A 212 -5.13 -7.99 -12.98
N LYS A 213 -4.52 -6.80 -13.13
CA LYS A 213 -4.76 -5.90 -14.27
C LYS A 213 -3.60 -5.89 -15.27
N TYR A 214 -2.35 -6.05 -14.81
CA TYR A 214 -1.14 -5.93 -15.65
C TYR A 214 -0.20 -7.14 -15.55
N PRO A 215 -0.72 -8.41 -15.56
CA PRO A 215 0.06 -9.61 -15.24
C PRO A 215 1.17 -9.93 -16.24
N TYR A 216 1.15 -9.33 -17.42
CA TYR A 216 2.14 -9.57 -18.48
C TYR A 216 3.06 -8.38 -18.73
N GLN A 217 2.82 -7.25 -18.07
CA GLN A 217 3.60 -6.03 -18.26
C GLN A 217 4.73 -5.90 -17.22
N PHE A 218 4.50 -6.41 -16.02
CA PHE A 218 5.44 -6.34 -14.91
C PHE A 218 5.68 -7.73 -14.31
N SER A 219 6.91 -7.97 -13.88
CA SER A 219 7.33 -9.20 -13.19
C SER A 219 7.63 -8.87 -11.73
N ILE A 220 6.67 -9.13 -10.84
CA ILE A 220 6.90 -8.94 -9.39
C ILE A 220 7.83 -10.04 -8.90
N LYS A 221 9.04 -9.67 -8.49
CA LYS A 221 10.07 -10.59 -7.97
C LYS A 221 9.90 -10.89 -6.50
N ALA A 222 9.46 -9.91 -5.73
CA ALA A 222 9.16 -10.03 -4.32
C ALA A 222 8.26 -8.88 -3.86
N SER A 223 7.40 -9.16 -2.87
CA SER A 223 6.53 -8.17 -2.24
C SER A 223 6.60 -8.32 -0.72
N ALA A 224 6.87 -7.22 -0.04
CA ALA A 224 7.04 -7.12 1.41
C ALA A 224 6.01 -6.17 2.03
N PRO A 225 4.74 -6.58 2.17
CA PRO A 225 3.79 -5.85 3.00
C PRO A 225 4.13 -6.03 4.48
N MET A 226 4.38 -4.92 5.21
CA MET A 226 4.90 -4.97 6.58
C MET A 226 3.94 -4.31 7.56
N ALA A 227 3.63 -4.98 8.68
CA ALA A 227 2.97 -4.46 9.88
C ALA A 227 1.81 -3.50 9.61
N SER A 228 0.72 -3.98 9.01
CA SER A 228 -0.38 -3.14 8.55
C SER A 228 -1.78 -3.72 8.84
N TRP A 229 -2.80 -2.92 8.62
CA TRP A 229 -4.21 -3.27 8.77
C TRP A 229 -4.74 -3.95 7.49
N PHE A 230 -4.38 -5.22 7.28
CA PHE A 230 -4.74 -5.96 6.06
C PHE A 230 -6.16 -6.54 6.08
N ALA A 231 -6.68 -6.82 7.28
CA ALA A 231 -7.89 -7.60 7.52
C ALA A 231 -8.77 -6.95 8.59
N LEU A 232 -9.11 -5.67 8.41
CA LEU A 232 -9.82 -4.85 9.39
C LEU A 232 -11.13 -5.51 9.89
N GLU A 233 -11.92 -6.08 8.98
CA GLU A 233 -13.19 -6.70 9.33
C GLU A 233 -13.05 -7.88 10.30
N LYS A 234 -11.98 -8.66 10.13
CA LYS A 234 -11.78 -9.95 10.81
C LYS A 234 -10.82 -9.91 11.98
N SER A 235 -9.94 -8.92 12.01
CA SER A 235 -8.89 -8.82 13.03
C SER A 235 -9.38 -8.15 14.32
N ALA A 236 -8.59 -8.28 15.36
CA ALA A 236 -8.78 -7.55 16.62
C ALA A 236 -8.60 -6.03 16.45
N GLN A 237 -8.12 -5.55 15.29
CA GLN A 237 -7.86 -4.14 15.03
C GLN A 237 -9.08 -3.23 15.27
N LEU A 238 -10.30 -3.71 15.06
CA LEU A 238 -11.51 -2.94 15.36
C LEU A 238 -11.99 -3.04 16.84
N ASN A 239 -11.30 -3.77 17.70
CA ASN A 239 -11.71 -3.89 19.11
C ASN A 239 -11.74 -2.55 19.86
N PRO A 240 -10.80 -1.59 19.65
CA PRO A 240 -10.88 -0.27 20.25
C PRO A 240 -12.10 0.57 19.85
N LEU A 241 -12.80 0.20 18.78
CA LEU A 241 -14.11 0.78 18.40
C LEU A 241 -15.28 0.07 19.08
N LYS A 242 -15.12 -1.21 19.41
CA LYS A 242 -16.16 -2.04 20.02
C LYS A 242 -16.13 -1.95 21.55
N ASP A 243 -14.95 -1.84 22.12
CA ASP A 243 -14.69 -1.92 23.55
C ASP A 243 -13.85 -0.75 24.05
N SER A 244 -13.97 -0.43 25.33
CA SER A 244 -13.19 0.63 25.98
C SER A 244 -11.74 0.16 26.23
N ILE A 245 -10.98 0.03 25.14
CA ILE A 245 -9.58 -0.36 25.12
C ILE A 245 -8.76 0.86 24.73
N SER A 246 -7.66 1.12 25.46
CA SER A 246 -6.71 2.17 25.14
C SER A 246 -5.98 1.83 23.84
N PHE A 247 -5.79 2.84 22.99
CA PHE A 247 -5.06 2.71 21.74
C PHE A 247 -4.17 3.93 21.52
N PRO A 248 -2.86 3.76 21.38
CA PRO A 248 -1.92 4.89 21.42
C PRO A 248 -1.99 5.82 20.19
N PHE A 249 -2.62 5.35 19.11
CA PHE A 249 -2.79 6.13 17.88
C PHE A 249 -4.28 6.29 17.50
N SER A 250 -5.09 6.73 18.45
CA SER A 250 -6.55 6.87 18.33
C SER A 250 -7.01 7.71 17.14
N SER A 251 -6.27 8.75 16.78
CA SER A 251 -6.56 9.61 15.61
C SER A 251 -6.58 8.84 14.29
N ALA A 252 -5.88 7.70 14.18
CA ALA A 252 -5.93 6.85 13.00
C ALA A 252 -7.33 6.23 12.78
N TYR A 253 -8.07 5.93 13.88
CA TYR A 253 -9.46 5.48 13.73
C TYR A 253 -10.38 6.60 13.26
N ALA A 254 -10.19 7.82 13.74
CA ALA A 254 -10.96 8.95 13.24
C ALA A 254 -10.71 9.16 11.74
N PHE A 255 -9.47 9.04 11.30
CA PHE A 255 -9.10 9.15 9.90
C PHE A 255 -9.72 8.01 9.06
N LEU A 256 -9.63 6.78 9.53
CA LEU A 256 -10.26 5.62 8.87
C LEU A 256 -11.78 5.81 8.75
N LEU A 257 -12.45 6.19 9.84
CA LEU A 257 -13.90 6.42 9.85
C LEU A 257 -14.31 7.55 8.92
N ASN A 258 -13.52 8.64 8.88
CA ASN A 258 -13.74 9.75 7.93
C ASN A 258 -13.56 9.30 6.48
N SER A 259 -12.49 8.56 6.19
CA SER A 259 -12.22 8.01 4.86
C SER A 259 -13.35 7.08 4.38
N ILE A 260 -13.77 6.14 5.21
CA ILE A 260 -14.88 5.23 4.91
C ILE A 260 -16.20 5.99 4.75
N GLN A 261 -16.47 6.97 5.62
CA GLN A 261 -17.68 7.78 5.51
C GLN A 261 -17.71 8.60 4.23
N THR A 262 -16.56 9.16 3.81
CA THR A 262 -16.46 9.95 2.58
C THR A 262 -16.63 9.11 1.33
N THR A 263 -15.96 7.96 1.25
CA THR A 263 -15.88 7.17 0.03
C THR A 263 -16.97 6.12 -0.13
N GLN A 264 -17.52 5.60 0.99
CA GLN A 264 -18.52 4.52 0.99
C GLN A 264 -19.90 4.98 1.48
N GLN A 265 -19.98 6.10 2.19
CA GLN A 265 -21.19 6.72 2.72
C GLN A 265 -22.14 5.73 3.43
N PRO A 266 -21.64 4.91 4.39
CA PRO A 266 -22.48 3.96 5.11
C PRO A 266 -23.59 4.64 5.93
N TYR A 267 -23.41 5.90 6.30
CA TYR A 267 -24.35 6.71 7.04
C TYR A 267 -24.60 8.05 6.37
N THR A 268 -25.63 8.78 6.80
CA THR A 268 -25.96 10.10 6.27
C THR A 268 -24.88 11.15 6.56
N ASN A 269 -24.24 11.05 7.74
CA ASN A 269 -23.17 11.97 8.15
C ASN A 269 -22.41 11.41 9.38
N LEU A 270 -21.32 12.09 9.78
CA LEU A 270 -20.47 11.72 10.91
C LEU A 270 -21.19 11.76 12.28
N LYS A 271 -22.30 12.48 12.43
CA LYS A 271 -23.11 12.49 13.67
C LYS A 271 -23.73 11.15 13.99
N SER A 272 -23.89 10.26 12.99
CA SER A 272 -24.30 8.88 13.20
C SER A 272 -23.22 8.01 13.82
N ILE A 273 -21.96 8.44 13.73
CA ILE A 273 -20.77 7.72 14.22
C ILE A 273 -20.25 8.33 15.51
N PHE A 274 -20.10 9.66 15.56
CA PHE A 274 -19.43 10.38 16.64
C PHE A 274 -20.41 11.19 17.50
N ILE A 275 -20.12 11.27 18.80
CA ILE A 275 -20.73 12.26 19.68
C ILE A 275 -20.03 13.64 19.51
N PRO A 276 -20.71 14.78 19.83
CA PRO A 276 -20.03 16.08 19.88
C PRO A 276 -18.91 16.11 20.94
N PRO A 277 -17.77 16.77 20.69
CA PRO A 277 -17.48 17.58 19.49
C PRO A 277 -16.81 16.78 18.35
N TYR A 278 -16.65 15.45 18.47
CA TYR A 278 -15.84 14.62 17.57
C TYR A 278 -16.42 14.52 16.15
N ASP A 279 -17.73 14.63 16.00
CA ASP A 279 -18.38 14.71 14.68
C ASP A 279 -17.89 15.91 13.87
N SER A 280 -17.80 17.09 14.51
CA SER A 280 -17.33 18.31 13.89
C SER A 280 -15.81 18.34 13.70
N LEU A 281 -15.05 17.85 14.70
CA LEU A 281 -13.60 17.75 14.63
C LEU A 281 -13.16 16.83 13.48
N THR A 282 -13.75 15.63 13.40
CA THR A 282 -13.43 14.66 12.34
C THR A 282 -13.73 15.22 10.95
N ALA A 283 -14.77 16.04 10.80
CA ALA A 283 -15.15 16.63 9.51
C ALA A 283 -14.11 17.62 8.96
N VAL A 284 -13.26 18.21 9.80
CA VAL A 284 -12.34 19.28 9.40
C VAL A 284 -10.86 18.95 9.56
N LEU A 285 -10.50 18.00 10.41
CA LEU A 285 -9.09 17.75 10.75
C LEU A 285 -8.32 16.93 9.69
N PHE A 286 -9.01 16.25 8.79
CA PHE A 286 -8.39 15.38 7.76
C PHE A 286 -8.46 16.01 6.36
N ASP A 287 -8.22 17.31 6.28
CA ASP A 287 -8.21 18.11 5.03
C ASP A 287 -6.79 18.20 4.39
N GLY A 288 -5.79 17.59 5.02
CA GLY A 288 -4.39 17.64 4.59
C GLY A 288 -3.62 18.87 5.06
N THR A 289 -4.17 19.69 5.97
CA THR A 289 -3.49 20.88 6.51
C THR A 289 -2.98 20.70 7.94
N HIS A 290 -3.45 19.68 8.66
CA HIS A 290 -3.12 19.41 10.05
C HIS A 290 -2.10 18.27 10.18
N THR A 291 -1.10 18.46 11.04
CA THR A 291 -0.07 17.43 11.32
C THR A 291 -0.62 16.26 12.15
N ILE A 292 0.05 15.10 12.08
CA ILE A 292 -0.24 13.96 12.97
C ILE A 292 -0.26 14.39 14.43
N GLY A 293 0.72 15.21 14.87
CA GLY A 293 0.82 15.69 16.25
C GLY A 293 -0.38 16.54 16.66
N GLU A 294 -0.80 17.50 15.83
CA GLU A 294 -1.96 18.34 16.09
C GLU A 294 -3.25 17.52 16.20
N VAL A 295 -3.50 16.62 15.27
CA VAL A 295 -4.71 15.79 15.24
C VAL A 295 -4.74 14.82 16.41
N SER A 296 -3.61 14.17 16.73
CA SER A 296 -3.53 13.17 17.82
C SER A 296 -3.90 13.77 19.19
N THR A 297 -3.61 15.05 19.45
CA THR A 297 -4.01 15.71 20.70
C THR A 297 -5.53 15.93 20.84
N LYS A 298 -6.32 15.73 19.78
CA LYS A 298 -7.77 15.97 19.78
C LYS A 298 -8.59 14.73 20.11
N TYR A 299 -7.98 13.55 20.12
CA TYR A 299 -8.67 12.30 20.40
C TYR A 299 -8.11 11.64 21.65
N PRO A 300 -8.97 11.05 22.53
CA PRO A 300 -8.54 10.34 23.70
C PRO A 300 -7.97 8.96 23.33
N ASP A 301 -7.07 8.42 24.16
CA ASP A 301 -6.54 7.06 23.99
C ASP A 301 -7.66 5.99 23.97
N TYR A 302 -8.74 6.22 24.71
CA TYR A 302 -9.93 5.40 24.67
C TYR A 302 -10.89 5.92 23.59
N PHE A 303 -10.57 5.63 22.34
CA PHE A 303 -11.33 6.12 21.19
C PHE A 303 -12.83 5.76 21.21
N TYR A 304 -13.17 4.61 21.80
CA TYR A 304 -14.55 4.18 22.05
C TYR A 304 -15.42 5.29 22.68
N ASN A 305 -14.85 6.15 23.51
CA ASN A 305 -15.59 7.22 24.18
C ASN A 305 -16.01 8.36 23.25
N THR A 306 -15.50 8.41 22.04
CA THR A 306 -15.87 9.40 21.02
C THR A 306 -17.10 8.99 20.21
N LEU A 307 -17.54 7.74 20.31
CA LEU A 307 -18.51 7.12 19.42
C LEU A 307 -19.93 7.17 20.00
N GLN A 308 -20.94 7.31 19.13
CA GLN A 308 -22.36 7.24 19.48
C GLN A 308 -22.71 5.88 20.11
N PRO A 309 -23.56 5.86 21.16
CA PRO A 309 -24.02 4.61 21.75
C PRO A 309 -24.69 3.66 20.75
N SER A 310 -25.48 4.19 19.82
CA SER A 310 -26.14 3.40 18.76
C SER A 310 -25.11 2.78 17.80
N PHE A 311 -24.08 3.51 17.39
CA PHE A 311 -23.01 2.99 16.54
C PHE A 311 -22.25 1.86 17.23
N LYS A 312 -21.86 2.05 18.50
CA LYS A 312 -21.21 1.02 19.33
C LYS A 312 -22.05 -0.24 19.45
N TYR A 313 -23.34 -0.08 19.70
CA TYR A 313 -24.28 -1.20 19.81
C TYR A 313 -24.36 -1.99 18.50
N GLU A 314 -24.55 -1.30 17.37
CA GLU A 314 -24.60 -1.90 16.04
C GLU A 314 -23.30 -2.62 15.67
N LEU A 315 -22.15 -2.01 15.98
CA LEU A 315 -20.84 -2.58 15.67
C LEU A 315 -20.57 -3.89 16.44
N ARG A 316 -21.09 -4.02 17.67
CA ARG A 316 -20.95 -5.22 18.50
C ARG A 316 -21.94 -6.32 18.13
N ASN A 317 -23.18 -5.97 17.86
CA ASN A 317 -24.29 -6.91 17.86
C ASN A 317 -24.82 -7.24 16.46
N ASN A 318 -24.45 -6.45 15.44
CA ASN A 318 -24.91 -6.63 14.07
C ASN A 318 -23.74 -6.87 13.11
N PRO A 319 -23.37 -8.12 12.81
CA PRO A 319 -22.27 -8.41 11.89
C PRO A 319 -22.55 -7.94 10.44
N ASN A 320 -23.80 -7.60 10.14
CA ASN A 320 -24.23 -7.10 8.85
C ASN A 320 -24.42 -5.59 8.82
N ASN A 321 -23.93 -4.85 9.84
CA ASN A 321 -24.08 -3.40 9.86
C ASN A 321 -23.37 -2.72 8.68
N LEU A 322 -23.81 -1.50 8.36
CA LEU A 322 -23.34 -0.77 7.17
C LEU A 322 -21.85 -0.42 7.24
N PHE A 323 -21.32 -0.16 8.44
CA PHE A 323 -19.91 0.14 8.61
C PHE A 323 -19.02 -1.08 8.31
N LEU A 324 -19.32 -2.25 8.88
CA LEU A 324 -18.54 -3.47 8.60
C LEU A 324 -18.59 -3.86 7.12
N LYS A 325 -19.73 -3.67 6.46
CA LYS A 325 -19.82 -3.87 4.99
C LYS A 325 -18.92 -2.89 4.22
N ALA A 326 -18.79 -1.66 4.70
CA ALA A 326 -17.90 -0.68 4.10
C ALA A 326 -16.42 -1.00 4.40
N VAL A 327 -16.07 -1.36 5.65
CA VAL A 327 -14.73 -1.81 6.05
C VAL A 327 -14.24 -2.97 5.19
N LYS A 328 -15.10 -3.94 4.90
CA LYS A 328 -14.74 -5.10 4.06
C LYS A 328 -14.22 -4.71 2.66
N LYS A 329 -14.61 -3.55 2.14
CA LYS A 329 -14.10 -3.03 0.87
C LYS A 329 -12.69 -2.44 0.99
N TYR A 330 -12.27 -2.12 2.21
CA TYR A 330 -10.93 -1.67 2.54
C TYR A 330 -9.96 -2.82 2.78
N ASP A 331 -10.47 -4.02 3.07
CA ASP A 331 -9.63 -5.21 3.24
C ASP A 331 -8.99 -5.62 1.91
N VAL A 332 -7.67 -5.69 1.88
CA VAL A 332 -6.90 -6.04 0.67
C VAL A 332 -6.70 -7.54 0.48
N ILE A 333 -7.31 -8.35 1.34
CA ILE A 333 -7.19 -9.82 1.34
C ILE A 333 -8.32 -10.55 0.61
N ASN A 334 -9.33 -9.80 0.12
CA ASN A 334 -10.52 -10.36 -0.52
C ASN A 334 -10.26 -10.65 -2.01
N ASP A 335 -10.99 -11.63 -2.54
CA ASP A 335 -11.19 -11.94 -3.97
C ASP A 335 -9.92 -12.20 -4.83
N TRP A 336 -8.76 -12.36 -4.22
CA TRP A 336 -7.49 -12.72 -4.90
C TRP A 336 -6.54 -13.43 -3.93
N ALA A 337 -5.37 -13.88 -4.45
CA ALA A 337 -4.23 -14.31 -3.64
C ALA A 337 -2.93 -13.99 -4.39
N PRO A 338 -1.85 -13.61 -3.69
CA PRO A 338 -0.55 -13.34 -4.29
C PRO A 338 -0.01 -14.52 -5.09
N LYS A 339 0.38 -14.29 -6.32
CA LYS A 339 1.09 -15.26 -7.17
C LYS A 339 2.60 -15.15 -7.02
N SER A 340 3.07 -13.93 -6.85
CA SER A 340 4.49 -13.61 -6.64
C SER A 340 4.90 -13.86 -5.19
N PRO A 341 6.18 -14.14 -4.90
CA PRO A 341 6.68 -14.32 -3.54
C PRO A 341 6.32 -13.11 -2.66
N THR A 342 5.56 -13.34 -1.60
CA THR A 342 5.05 -12.29 -0.70
C THR A 342 5.34 -12.65 0.74
N HIS A 343 6.18 -11.85 1.42
CA HIS A 343 6.50 -12.05 2.82
C HIS A 343 5.92 -10.92 3.68
N PHE A 344 5.07 -11.28 4.62
CA PHE A 344 4.61 -10.38 5.68
C PHE A 344 5.67 -10.31 6.78
N PHE A 345 6.16 -9.12 7.09
CA PHE A 345 7.09 -8.92 8.21
C PHE A 345 6.35 -8.18 9.32
N HIS A 346 6.31 -8.76 10.52
CA HIS A 346 5.52 -8.18 11.62
C HIS A 346 6.09 -8.56 12.98
N SER A 347 6.06 -7.63 13.92
CA SER A 347 6.37 -7.86 15.34
C SER A 347 5.13 -8.37 16.07
N LYS A 348 5.29 -9.38 16.94
CA LYS A 348 4.19 -9.89 17.76
C LYS A 348 3.70 -8.93 18.84
N THR A 349 4.51 -7.95 19.20
CA THR A 349 4.18 -6.96 20.24
C THR A 349 3.85 -5.58 19.65
N ASP A 350 3.52 -5.54 18.36
CA ASP A 350 3.07 -4.31 17.70
C ASP A 350 1.74 -3.83 18.30
N GLU A 351 1.75 -2.67 18.90
CA GLU A 351 0.62 -2.08 19.63
C GLU A 351 -0.28 -1.18 18.75
N ILE A 352 0.15 -0.91 17.50
CA ILE A 352 -0.59 -0.06 16.54
C ILE A 352 -1.22 -0.88 15.43
N ALA A 353 -0.45 -1.73 14.77
CA ALA A 353 -0.98 -2.71 13.83
C ALA A 353 -0.95 -4.08 14.48
N PHE A 354 -2.08 -4.56 14.98
CA PHE A 354 -2.12 -5.82 15.70
C PHE A 354 -1.68 -6.99 14.81
N TYR A 355 -0.82 -7.85 15.34
CA TYR A 355 -0.17 -8.95 14.63
C TYR A 355 -1.17 -9.88 13.92
N ASP A 356 -2.37 -10.06 14.48
CA ASP A 356 -3.42 -10.88 13.89
C ASP A 356 -3.87 -10.42 12.49
N ASN A 357 -3.68 -9.13 12.13
CA ASN A 357 -3.88 -8.66 10.77
C ASN A 357 -3.03 -9.45 9.77
N SER A 358 -1.74 -9.63 10.06
CA SER A 358 -0.84 -10.40 9.21
C SER A 358 -1.13 -11.89 9.27
N GLU A 359 -1.48 -12.44 10.43
CA GLU A 359 -1.86 -13.86 10.55
C GLU A 359 -3.12 -14.19 9.72
N ILE A 360 -4.15 -13.35 9.81
CA ILE A 360 -5.38 -13.54 9.04
C ILE A 360 -5.12 -13.39 7.53
N ALA A 361 -4.32 -12.39 7.13
CA ALA A 361 -3.94 -12.20 5.74
C ALA A 361 -3.17 -13.41 5.20
N TYR A 362 -2.12 -13.84 5.91
CA TYR A 362 -1.33 -15.01 5.58
C TYR A 362 -2.19 -16.27 5.44
N ASN A 363 -3.01 -16.59 6.46
CA ASN A 363 -3.85 -17.77 6.45
C ASN A 363 -4.91 -17.72 5.33
N THR A 364 -5.51 -16.56 5.08
CA THR A 364 -6.50 -16.36 4.01
C THR A 364 -5.86 -16.61 2.63
N PHE A 365 -4.68 -16.08 2.40
CA PHE A 365 -3.99 -16.27 1.13
C PHE A 365 -3.45 -17.69 0.97
N LEU A 366 -2.93 -18.31 2.03
CA LEU A 366 -2.46 -19.69 2.01
C LEU A 366 -3.61 -20.65 1.62
N GLN A 367 -4.80 -20.46 2.19
CA GLN A 367 -6.00 -21.25 1.86
C GLN A 367 -6.43 -21.08 0.39
N LYS A 368 -6.14 -19.93 -0.20
CA LYS A 368 -6.40 -19.65 -1.63
C LYS A 368 -5.26 -20.07 -2.57
N GLY A 369 -4.21 -20.73 -2.05
CA GLY A 369 -3.04 -21.15 -2.83
C GLY A 369 -2.05 -20.01 -3.15
N GLY A 370 -2.07 -18.93 -2.37
CA GLY A 370 -1.15 -17.80 -2.49
C GLY A 370 0.29 -18.15 -2.13
N ASN A 371 1.24 -17.52 -2.79
CA ASN A 371 2.68 -17.67 -2.52
C ASN A 371 3.10 -16.69 -1.40
N VAL A 372 2.83 -17.08 -0.17
CA VAL A 372 2.96 -16.21 1.01
C VAL A 372 3.78 -16.83 2.13
N SER A 373 4.46 -15.99 2.91
CA SER A 373 5.13 -16.33 4.16
C SER A 373 4.84 -15.26 5.22
N LEU A 374 4.83 -15.66 6.50
CA LEU A 374 4.72 -14.74 7.63
C LEU A 374 6.03 -14.81 8.42
N ILE A 375 6.71 -13.68 8.51
CA ILE A 375 8.02 -13.53 9.14
C ILE A 375 7.86 -12.76 10.45
N ASP A 376 8.05 -13.44 11.56
CA ASP A 376 8.17 -12.81 12.86
C ASP A 376 9.50 -12.04 12.94
N ILE A 377 9.44 -10.74 13.17
CA ILE A 377 10.63 -9.91 13.28
C ILE A 377 11.15 -9.78 14.72
N GLY A 378 10.47 -10.37 15.68
CA GLY A 378 10.79 -10.29 17.12
C GLY A 378 9.75 -9.45 17.89
N ASN A 379 10.14 -9.03 19.11
CA ASN A 379 9.26 -8.28 19.99
C ASN A 379 9.68 -6.79 20.00
N TYR A 380 9.09 -6.03 19.13
CA TYR A 380 9.34 -4.59 18.94
C TYR A 380 8.02 -3.82 18.96
N SER A 381 8.05 -2.59 19.43
CA SER A 381 6.94 -1.65 19.21
C SER A 381 6.78 -1.36 17.72
N HIS A 382 5.64 -0.78 17.33
CA HIS A 382 5.37 -0.45 15.92
C HIS A 382 6.49 0.38 15.26
N PHE A 383 6.99 1.39 15.96
CA PHE A 383 8.02 2.28 15.40
C PHE A 383 9.41 1.62 15.37
N GLU A 384 9.79 0.85 16.39
CA GLU A 384 11.06 0.11 16.39
C GLU A 384 11.05 -0.99 15.32
N GLY A 385 9.93 -1.70 15.17
CA GLY A 385 9.74 -2.75 14.18
C GLY A 385 9.91 -2.28 12.72
N ASN A 386 9.65 -1.00 12.43
CA ASN A 386 9.83 -0.43 11.10
C ASN A 386 11.25 -0.61 10.57
N ILE A 387 12.27 -0.19 11.35
CA ILE A 387 13.66 -0.26 10.93
C ILE A 387 14.09 -1.73 10.75
N ILE A 388 13.74 -2.58 11.71
CA ILE A 388 14.07 -4.02 11.69
C ILE A 388 13.42 -4.72 10.49
N ALA A 389 12.16 -4.40 10.18
CA ALA A 389 11.47 -4.97 9.01
C ALA A 389 12.13 -4.54 7.70
N ILE A 390 12.50 -3.26 7.55
CA ILE A 390 13.16 -2.73 6.36
C ILE A 390 14.52 -3.40 6.14
N GLU A 391 15.32 -3.60 7.18
CA GLU A 391 16.59 -4.33 7.08
C GLU A 391 16.38 -5.77 6.58
N LYS A 392 15.43 -6.50 7.18
CA LYS A 392 15.11 -7.87 6.76
C LYS A 392 14.60 -7.92 5.30
N VAL A 393 13.81 -6.96 4.87
CA VAL A 393 13.34 -6.85 3.48
C VAL A 393 14.49 -6.56 2.52
N ARG A 394 15.39 -5.63 2.86
CA ARG A 394 16.58 -5.35 2.09
C ARG A 394 17.43 -6.62 1.89
N ASP A 395 17.68 -7.36 2.96
CA ASP A 395 18.48 -8.57 2.95
C ASP A 395 17.81 -9.69 2.12
N TRP A 396 16.48 -9.74 2.13
CA TRP A 396 15.71 -10.68 1.29
C TRP A 396 15.71 -10.27 -0.18
N PHE A 397 15.55 -8.96 -0.49
CA PHE A 397 15.53 -8.49 -1.87
C PHE A 397 16.89 -8.55 -2.55
N TYR A 398 17.97 -8.30 -1.81
CA TYR A 398 19.31 -8.16 -2.34
C TYR A 398 19.77 -9.33 -3.25
N PRO A 399 19.64 -10.61 -2.86
CA PRO A 399 20.03 -11.74 -3.72
C PRO A 399 19.10 -11.93 -4.93
N LEU A 400 17.90 -11.36 -4.91
CA LEU A 400 16.91 -11.47 -6.00
C LEU A 400 17.07 -10.37 -7.04
N ILE A 401 17.72 -9.27 -6.68
CA ILE A 401 17.94 -8.12 -7.56
C ILE A 401 19.02 -8.47 -8.58
N LYS A 402 18.64 -8.32 -9.86
CA LYS A 402 19.56 -8.52 -10.99
C LYS A 402 19.65 -7.24 -11.79
N ILE A 403 20.83 -6.63 -11.81
CA ILE A 403 21.18 -5.54 -12.71
C ILE A 403 22.08 -6.11 -13.82
N THR A 404 21.71 -5.85 -15.07
CA THR A 404 22.42 -6.42 -16.23
C THR A 404 22.95 -5.29 -17.12
N PRO A 405 24.25 -5.30 -17.52
CA PRO A 405 24.74 -4.34 -18.49
C PRO A 405 24.07 -4.54 -19.87
N TYR A 406 24.08 -3.48 -20.69
CA TYR A 406 23.68 -3.56 -22.10
C TYR A 406 24.64 -4.44 -22.90
#